data_19d99d4663677f64ee83aeeec27f0de5
#
_entry.id   19d99d4663677f64ee83aeeec27f0de5
#
_cell.length_a   1.000
_cell.length_b   1.000
_cell.length_c   1.000
_cell.angle_alpha   90.00
_cell.angle_beta   90.00
_cell.angle_gamma   90.00
#
_symmetry.space_group_name_H-M   'P 1'
#
loop_
_entity.id
_entity.type
_entity.pdbx_description
1 polymer ?
#
loop_
_entity_poly.entity_id
_entity_poly.type
_entity_poly.pdbx_seq_one_letter_code
_entity_poly.pdbx_strand_id
1 'polypeptide(L)'
;VTATAEAIEMARIAARAADEKLATDVVVLDVSEQLVITDCFVIASAANERQVNAIVDNVEEKLRLAGHKPVRREGTREGRWTLLDYVDVVVHIQHDDERNFYALDRLWKDCPVITVDGIGAPAPAGDTGAPAPSGDTGAPAPAGDTGAPAPTGDTGAGAAAGGTTPVPDDAPGDR
;
A
#
# COMPACT_ATOMS: atom_id res chain seq x y z
N VAL A 1 -10.64 21.63 -9.26
CA VAL A 1 -9.52 20.69 -9.40
C VAL A 1 -8.25 21.51 -9.47
N THR A 2 -7.39 21.36 -8.47
CA THR A 2 -6.13 22.11 -8.31
C THR A 2 -4.90 21.17 -8.39
N ALA A 3 -5.13 19.88 -8.44
CA ALA A 3 -4.09 18.88 -8.67
C ALA A 3 -3.35 19.13 -10.00
N THR A 4 -2.06 18.82 -10.03
CA THR A 4 -1.22 18.97 -11.22
C THR A 4 -1.67 18.04 -12.35
N ALA A 5 -1.45 18.43 -13.59
CA ALA A 5 -1.80 17.60 -14.76
C ALA A 5 -1.06 16.25 -14.72
N GLU A 6 0.17 16.23 -14.23
CA GLU A 6 0.98 15.01 -14.09
C GLU A 6 0.39 14.07 -13.03
N ALA A 7 0.01 14.60 -11.85
CA ALA A 7 -0.64 13.80 -10.81
C ALA A 7 -1.98 13.25 -11.28
N ILE A 8 -2.77 14.05 -11.99
CA ILE A 8 -4.05 13.60 -12.56
C ILE A 8 -3.86 12.45 -13.56
N GLU A 9 -2.86 12.56 -14.45
CA GLU A 9 -2.60 11.49 -15.43
C GLU A 9 -2.08 10.23 -14.76
N MET A 10 -1.19 10.35 -13.78
CA MET A 10 -0.73 9.22 -12.96
C MET A 10 -1.89 8.54 -12.23
N ALA A 11 -2.78 9.31 -11.61
CA ALA A 11 -3.96 8.79 -10.93
C ALA A 11 -4.92 8.07 -11.90
N ARG A 12 -5.07 8.58 -13.12
CA ARG A 12 -5.87 7.91 -14.18
C ARG A 12 -5.28 6.58 -14.61
N ILE A 13 -3.95 6.51 -14.77
CA ILE A 13 -3.25 5.26 -15.08
C ILE A 13 -3.49 4.23 -13.96
N ALA A 14 -3.33 4.65 -12.70
CA ALA A 14 -3.57 3.78 -11.55
C ALA A 14 -5.01 3.27 -11.49
N ALA A 15 -5.99 4.15 -11.68
CA ALA A 15 -7.40 3.80 -11.67
C ALA A 15 -7.77 2.80 -12.78
N ARG A 16 -7.30 3.02 -14.01
CA ARG A 16 -7.50 2.08 -15.13
C ARG A 16 -6.82 0.73 -14.86
N ALA A 17 -5.62 0.75 -14.31
CA ALA A 17 -4.91 -0.48 -13.95
C ALA A 17 -5.66 -1.29 -12.87
N ALA A 18 -6.30 -0.62 -11.92
CA ALA A 18 -7.15 -1.27 -10.93
C ALA A 18 -8.39 -1.88 -11.58
N ASP A 19 -9.08 -1.14 -12.45
CA ASP A 19 -10.26 -1.59 -13.18
C ASP A 19 -9.97 -2.80 -14.08
N GLU A 20 -8.81 -2.85 -14.76
CA GLU A 20 -8.36 -4.01 -15.54
C GLU A 20 -8.30 -5.31 -14.73
N LYS A 21 -8.15 -5.23 -13.41
CA LYS A 21 -8.18 -6.36 -12.47
C LYS A 21 -9.50 -6.48 -11.72
N LEU A 22 -10.55 -5.87 -12.28
CA LEU A 22 -11.91 -5.94 -11.77
C LEU A 22 -12.03 -5.39 -10.34
N ALA A 23 -11.27 -4.34 -10.02
CA ALA A 23 -11.45 -3.62 -8.79
C ALA A 23 -12.86 -3.03 -8.69
N THR A 24 -13.41 -3.02 -7.50
CA THR A 24 -14.69 -2.41 -7.20
C THR A 24 -14.50 -1.01 -6.63
N ASP A 25 -15.52 -0.15 -6.78
CA ASP A 25 -15.57 1.19 -6.21
C ASP A 25 -14.29 2.03 -6.41
N VAL A 26 -13.79 2.04 -7.65
CA VAL A 26 -12.62 2.84 -8.00
C VAL A 26 -13.00 4.31 -8.02
N VAL A 27 -12.33 5.10 -7.17
CA VAL A 27 -12.52 6.55 -7.10
C VAL A 27 -11.18 7.27 -7.13
N VAL A 28 -11.14 8.42 -7.81
CA VAL A 28 -10.00 9.33 -7.83
C VAL A 28 -10.44 10.66 -7.24
N LEU A 29 -9.74 11.12 -6.21
CA LEU A 29 -10.03 12.35 -5.48
C LEU A 29 -8.88 13.35 -5.64
N ASP A 30 -9.21 14.62 -5.91
CA ASP A 30 -8.27 15.73 -5.79
C ASP A 30 -8.22 16.18 -4.35
N VAL A 31 -7.11 15.92 -3.68
CA VAL A 31 -6.87 16.26 -2.26
C VAL A 31 -5.89 17.41 -2.09
N SER A 32 -5.46 18.03 -3.18
CA SER A 32 -4.43 19.08 -3.20
C SER A 32 -4.77 20.35 -2.41
N GLU A 33 -6.06 20.63 -2.21
CA GLU A 33 -6.48 21.75 -1.35
C GLU A 33 -6.43 21.42 0.15
N GLN A 34 -6.38 20.14 0.50
CA GLN A 34 -6.42 19.68 1.89
C GLN A 34 -5.07 19.12 2.34
N LEU A 35 -4.26 18.61 1.41
CA LEU A 35 -2.94 18.06 1.67
C LEU A 35 -1.87 18.85 0.91
N VAL A 36 -0.77 19.16 1.61
CA VAL A 36 0.31 19.98 1.04
C VAL A 36 1.24 19.19 0.11
N ILE A 37 1.36 17.87 0.36
CA ILE A 37 2.37 17.03 -0.29
C ILE A 37 1.79 16.00 -1.26
N THR A 38 0.47 15.90 -1.36
CA THR A 38 -0.19 14.91 -2.21
C THR A 38 -1.34 15.58 -2.95
N ASP A 39 -1.39 15.40 -4.25
CA ASP A 39 -2.40 15.99 -5.11
C ASP A 39 -3.62 15.07 -5.25
N CYS A 40 -3.40 13.78 -5.43
CA CYS A 40 -4.48 12.84 -5.72
C CYS A 40 -4.47 11.59 -4.83
N PHE A 41 -5.66 11.14 -4.45
CA PHE A 41 -5.88 9.79 -3.95
C PHE A 41 -6.59 8.95 -5.00
N VAL A 42 -6.13 7.71 -5.15
CA VAL A 42 -6.82 6.65 -5.88
C VAL A 42 -7.22 5.60 -4.88
N ILE A 43 -8.50 5.31 -4.76
CA ILE A 43 -9.02 4.33 -3.83
C ILE A 43 -9.76 3.27 -4.63
N ALA A 44 -9.41 2.00 -4.40
CA ALA A 44 -10.03 0.86 -5.06
C ALA A 44 -10.22 -0.27 -4.07
N SER A 45 -11.19 -1.15 -4.29
CA SER A 45 -11.43 -2.29 -3.43
C SER A 45 -11.57 -3.60 -4.19
N ALA A 46 -11.52 -4.69 -3.45
CA ALA A 46 -11.66 -6.04 -3.97
C ALA A 46 -12.24 -7.01 -2.93
N ALA A 47 -12.89 -8.05 -3.40
CA ALA A 47 -13.60 -9.00 -2.57
C ALA A 47 -12.70 -10.00 -1.82
N ASN A 48 -11.40 -10.07 -2.14
CA ASN A 48 -10.47 -10.99 -1.48
C ASN A 48 -9.02 -10.51 -1.63
N GLU A 49 -8.15 -11.00 -0.74
CA GLU A 49 -6.74 -10.61 -0.64
C GLU A 49 -5.93 -10.94 -1.91
N ARG A 50 -6.27 -12.02 -2.59
CA ARG A 50 -5.61 -12.40 -3.85
C ARG A 50 -5.86 -11.37 -4.93
N GLN A 51 -7.09 -10.86 -5.01
CA GLN A 51 -7.45 -9.81 -5.96
C GLN A 51 -6.82 -8.47 -5.57
N VAL A 52 -6.78 -8.12 -4.27
CA VAL A 52 -6.04 -6.95 -3.78
C VAL A 52 -4.60 -6.99 -4.29
N ASN A 53 -3.89 -8.10 -4.09
CA ASN A 53 -2.52 -8.25 -4.56
C ASN A 53 -2.39 -8.16 -6.09
N ALA A 54 -3.31 -8.76 -6.85
CA ALA A 54 -3.31 -8.68 -8.31
C ALA A 54 -3.53 -7.24 -8.82
N ILE A 55 -4.36 -6.44 -8.14
CA ILE A 55 -4.56 -5.02 -8.44
C ILE A 55 -3.29 -4.24 -8.14
N VAL A 56 -2.68 -4.46 -6.97
CA VAL A 56 -1.41 -3.82 -6.57
C VAL A 56 -0.34 -4.05 -7.62
N ASP A 57 -0.11 -5.30 -8.01
CA ASP A 57 0.93 -5.66 -8.98
C ASP A 57 0.67 -5.00 -10.35
N ASN A 58 -0.58 -4.95 -10.80
CA ASN A 58 -0.94 -4.31 -12.07
C ASN A 58 -0.76 -2.79 -12.02
N VAL A 59 -1.15 -2.14 -10.93
CA VAL A 59 -0.96 -0.70 -10.74
C VAL A 59 0.52 -0.35 -10.75
N GLU A 60 1.35 -1.07 -9.99
CA GLU A 60 2.80 -0.87 -9.97
C GLU A 60 3.41 -1.06 -11.37
N GLU A 61 3.01 -2.10 -12.10
CA GLU A 61 3.52 -2.39 -13.45
C GLU A 61 3.14 -1.29 -14.44
N LYS A 62 1.89 -0.85 -14.47
CA LYS A 62 1.42 0.19 -15.40
C LYS A 62 2.09 1.54 -15.11
N LEU A 63 2.21 1.92 -13.85
CA LEU A 63 2.91 3.15 -13.47
C LEU A 63 4.41 3.05 -13.74
N ARG A 64 5.04 1.90 -13.53
CA ARG A 64 6.44 1.65 -13.88
C ARG A 64 6.67 1.82 -15.39
N LEU A 65 5.78 1.30 -16.22
CA LEU A 65 5.84 1.48 -17.69
C LEU A 65 5.67 2.95 -18.12
N ALA A 66 4.91 3.73 -17.34
CA ALA A 66 4.77 5.17 -17.54
C ALA A 66 5.94 5.98 -16.94
N GLY A 67 6.95 5.32 -16.35
CA GLY A 67 8.13 5.98 -15.79
C GLY A 67 8.05 6.33 -14.31
N HIS A 68 6.98 5.93 -13.62
CA HIS A 68 6.77 6.23 -12.21
C HIS A 68 7.08 5.00 -11.34
N LYS A 69 7.77 5.23 -10.23
CA LYS A 69 8.03 4.19 -9.22
C LYS A 69 7.54 4.67 -7.86
N PRO A 70 6.94 3.80 -7.05
CA PRO A 70 6.54 4.20 -5.72
C PRO A 70 7.77 4.49 -4.86
N VAL A 71 7.73 5.55 -4.07
CA VAL A 71 8.75 5.87 -3.07
C VAL A 71 8.57 4.99 -1.84
N ARG A 72 7.36 4.49 -1.62
CA ARG A 72 7.03 3.61 -0.52
C ARG A 72 5.86 2.69 -0.89
N ARG A 73 5.96 1.45 -0.44
CA ARG A 73 4.87 0.49 -0.46
C ARG A 73 4.64 0.02 0.98
N GLU A 74 3.43 0.20 1.48
CA GLU A 74 3.02 -0.27 2.78
C GLU A 74 1.81 -1.18 2.63
N GLY A 75 1.67 -2.17 3.52
CA GLY A 75 0.54 -3.07 3.48
C GLY A 75 0.50 -4.00 4.68
N THR A 76 -0.68 -4.54 4.98
CA THR A 76 -0.84 -5.59 5.96
C THR A 76 -0.26 -6.90 5.43
N ARG A 77 0.28 -7.75 6.31
CA ARG A 77 0.79 -9.08 5.92
C ARG A 77 -0.29 -9.94 5.28
N GLU A 78 -1.53 -9.73 5.68
CA GLU A 78 -2.69 -10.44 5.16
C GLU A 78 -3.15 -9.93 3.78
N GLY A 79 -2.54 -8.86 3.26
CA GLY A 79 -2.90 -8.30 1.95
C GLY A 79 -4.31 -7.67 1.92
N ARG A 80 -4.83 -7.24 3.08
CA ARG A 80 -6.17 -6.64 3.17
C ARG A 80 -6.20 -5.15 2.84
N TRP A 81 -5.09 -4.47 2.98
CA TRP A 81 -4.92 -3.07 2.61
C TRP A 81 -3.47 -2.82 2.19
N THR A 82 -3.27 -2.35 0.98
CA THR A 82 -1.97 -1.92 0.47
C THR A 82 -2.03 -0.47 0.05
N LEU A 83 -1.01 0.30 0.44
CA LEU A 83 -0.80 1.68 0.07
C LEU A 83 0.44 1.77 -0.81
N LEU A 84 0.32 2.43 -1.96
CA LEU A 84 1.42 2.77 -2.85
C LEU A 84 1.57 4.29 -2.87
N ASP A 85 2.72 4.78 -2.41
CA ASP A 85 3.02 6.20 -2.31
C ASP A 85 3.93 6.62 -3.47
N TYR A 86 3.45 7.52 -4.31
CA TYR A 86 4.18 8.11 -5.44
C TYR A 86 4.44 9.62 -5.21
N VAL A 87 4.35 10.09 -3.97
CA VAL A 87 4.44 11.50 -3.54
C VAL A 87 3.20 12.29 -3.93
N ASP A 88 3.05 12.65 -5.21
CA ASP A 88 1.89 13.44 -5.68
C ASP A 88 0.60 12.60 -5.76
N VAL A 89 0.71 11.29 -5.81
CA VAL A 89 -0.41 10.35 -5.85
C VAL A 89 -0.23 9.25 -4.81
N VAL A 90 -1.25 9.00 -4.02
CA VAL A 90 -1.31 7.85 -3.11
C VAL A 90 -2.43 6.92 -3.55
N VAL A 91 -2.09 5.66 -3.76
CA VAL A 91 -3.05 4.63 -4.17
C VAL A 91 -3.36 3.72 -2.99
N HIS A 92 -4.64 3.64 -2.63
CA HIS A 92 -5.18 2.76 -1.60
C HIS A 92 -5.92 1.60 -2.26
N ILE A 93 -5.46 0.38 -2.04
CA ILE A 93 -6.13 -0.83 -2.52
C ILE A 93 -6.52 -1.63 -1.29
N GLN A 94 -7.82 -1.81 -1.09
CA GLN A 94 -8.41 -2.33 0.14
C GLN A 94 -9.26 -3.57 -0.16
N HIS A 95 -9.32 -4.49 0.80
CA HIS A 95 -10.41 -5.47 0.84
C HIS A 95 -11.74 -4.74 1.11
N ASP A 96 -12.84 -5.25 0.63
CA ASP A 96 -14.16 -4.62 0.77
C ASP A 96 -14.53 -4.34 2.24
N ASP A 97 -14.13 -5.20 3.17
CA ASP A 97 -14.38 -4.98 4.59
C ASP A 97 -13.64 -3.76 5.13
N GLU A 98 -12.36 -3.59 4.77
CA GLU A 98 -11.56 -2.42 5.15
C GLU A 98 -12.08 -1.16 4.49
N ARG A 99 -12.50 -1.24 3.22
CA ARG A 99 -13.14 -0.13 2.52
C ARG A 99 -14.37 0.37 3.27
N ASN A 100 -15.24 -0.56 3.69
CA ASN A 100 -16.46 -0.24 4.43
C ASN A 100 -16.16 0.26 5.85
N PHE A 101 -15.19 -0.34 6.53
CA PHE A 101 -14.86 0.01 7.91
C PHE A 101 -14.20 1.39 8.01
N TYR A 102 -13.17 1.65 7.20
CA TYR A 102 -12.43 2.92 7.24
C TYR A 102 -13.10 4.04 6.45
N ALA A 103 -13.87 3.70 5.41
CA ALA A 103 -14.66 4.62 4.60
C ALA A 103 -13.90 5.90 4.20
N LEU A 104 -12.69 5.74 3.62
CA LEU A 104 -11.82 6.85 3.24
C LEU A 104 -12.50 7.87 2.32
N ASP A 105 -13.33 7.41 1.42
CA ASP A 105 -14.14 8.24 0.53
C ASP A 105 -15.15 9.12 1.27
N ARG A 106 -15.63 8.71 2.45
CA ARG A 106 -16.46 9.56 3.32
C ARG A 106 -15.62 10.61 4.06
N LEU A 107 -14.42 10.25 4.46
CA LEU A 107 -13.49 11.16 5.12
C LEU A 107 -13.11 12.31 4.18
N TRP A 108 -12.97 12.00 2.89
CA TRP A 108 -12.58 12.94 1.83
C TRP A 108 -13.74 13.35 0.92
N LYS A 109 -14.99 13.25 1.40
CA LYS A 109 -16.22 13.49 0.62
C LYS A 109 -16.32 14.88 0.01
N ASP A 110 -15.65 15.87 0.63
CA ASP A 110 -15.66 17.27 0.20
C ASP A 110 -14.60 17.56 -0.87
N CYS A 111 -13.75 16.55 -1.19
CA CYS A 111 -12.76 16.66 -2.25
C CYS A 111 -13.40 16.45 -3.63
N PRO A 112 -12.97 17.21 -4.64
CA PRO A 112 -13.44 16.99 -6.01
C PRO A 112 -13.11 15.57 -6.52
N VAL A 113 -14.08 14.92 -7.14
CA VAL A 113 -13.88 13.64 -7.83
C VAL A 113 -13.35 13.90 -9.22
N ILE A 114 -12.25 13.25 -9.57
CA ILE A 114 -11.67 13.26 -10.91
C ILE A 114 -12.28 12.12 -11.71
N THR A 115 -12.99 12.45 -12.80
CA THR A 115 -13.55 11.45 -13.70
C THR A 115 -12.46 10.75 -14.50
N VAL A 116 -12.59 9.44 -14.62
CA VAL A 116 -11.72 8.60 -15.44
C VAL A 116 -12.59 7.89 -16.48
N ASP A 117 -12.26 8.08 -17.76
CA ASP A 117 -13.03 7.50 -18.86
C ASP A 117 -13.02 5.97 -18.77
N GLY A 118 -14.19 5.37 -18.85
CA GLY A 118 -14.39 3.93 -18.77
C GLY A 118 -14.60 3.38 -17.36
N ILE A 119 -14.40 4.20 -16.34
CA ILE A 119 -14.65 3.82 -14.95
C ILE A 119 -15.94 4.49 -14.49
N GLY A 120 -16.93 3.70 -14.06
CA GLY A 120 -18.20 4.22 -13.55
C GLY A 120 -17.95 5.13 -12.33
N ALA A 121 -18.76 6.19 -12.21
CA ALA A 121 -18.75 7.00 -10.98
C ALA A 121 -19.05 6.09 -9.79
N PRO A 122 -18.39 6.29 -8.63
CA PRO A 122 -18.67 5.51 -7.43
C PRO A 122 -20.15 5.64 -7.09
N ALA A 123 -20.77 4.53 -6.67
CA ALA A 123 -22.12 4.56 -6.16
C ALA A 123 -22.19 5.58 -5.01
N PRO A 124 -23.23 6.42 -4.93
CA PRO A 124 -23.36 7.35 -3.81
C PRO A 124 -23.35 6.54 -2.53
N ALA A 125 -22.46 6.90 -1.60
CA ALA A 125 -22.31 6.24 -0.32
C ALA A 125 -23.68 6.22 0.37
N GLY A 126 -24.31 5.03 0.41
CA GLY A 126 -25.60 4.85 1.05
C GLY A 126 -25.50 5.28 2.51
N ASP A 127 -26.40 6.17 2.93
CA ASP A 127 -26.57 6.60 4.31
C ASP A 127 -27.06 5.41 5.15
N THR A 128 -26.13 4.56 5.54
CA THR A 128 -26.35 3.58 6.60
C THR A 128 -25.66 4.10 7.84
N GLY A 129 -26.43 4.73 8.71
CA GLY A 129 -25.97 5.32 9.96
C GLY A 129 -25.17 4.34 10.82
N ALA A 130 -23.86 4.43 10.72
CA ALA A 130 -22.94 3.93 11.72
C ALA A 130 -22.46 5.12 12.57
N PRO A 131 -22.38 4.99 13.89
CA PRO A 131 -21.97 6.10 14.76
C PRO A 131 -20.54 6.51 14.44
N ALA A 132 -20.33 7.80 14.28
CA ALA A 132 -19.01 8.39 14.09
C ALA A 132 -18.09 7.99 15.25
N PRO A 133 -16.86 7.51 14.99
CA PRO A 133 -15.84 7.44 16.01
C PRO A 133 -15.44 8.87 16.39
N SER A 134 -15.56 9.18 17.65
CA SER A 134 -15.15 10.46 18.23
C SER A 134 -13.65 10.65 18.06
N GLY A 135 -13.31 11.72 17.40
CA GLY A 135 -12.06 12.45 17.30
C GLY A 135 -10.75 11.75 17.72
N ASP A 136 -9.93 11.47 16.74
CA ASP A 136 -8.50 11.76 16.82
C ASP A 136 -7.98 12.03 15.40
N THR A 137 -7.36 13.18 15.24
CA THR A 137 -6.88 13.70 13.97
C THR A 137 -5.55 13.04 13.61
N GLY A 138 -5.63 11.91 12.95
CA GLY A 138 -4.48 11.24 12.36
C GLY A 138 -5.00 10.21 11.38
N ALA A 139 -4.73 10.37 10.09
CA ALA A 139 -4.91 9.29 9.15
C ALA A 139 -4.13 8.08 9.67
N PRO A 140 -4.73 6.92 9.94
CA PRO A 140 -3.96 5.78 10.34
C PRO A 140 -3.12 5.32 9.15
N ALA A 141 -1.83 5.69 9.16
CA ALA A 141 -0.86 4.94 8.40
C ALA A 141 -0.90 3.49 8.90
N PRO A 142 -0.84 2.47 8.06
CA PRO A 142 -0.65 1.12 8.54
C PRO A 142 0.60 1.09 9.41
N ALA A 143 0.45 0.64 10.65
CA ALA A 143 1.54 0.59 11.61
C ALA A 143 2.69 -0.22 11.04
N GLY A 144 3.77 0.44 10.71
CA GLY A 144 5.05 -0.21 10.44
C GLY A 144 5.48 -0.92 11.72
N ASP A 145 5.44 -2.24 11.72
CA ASP A 145 6.02 -3.06 12.79
C ASP A 145 7.54 -2.95 12.73
N THR A 146 8.10 -1.98 13.45
CA THR A 146 9.51 -1.94 13.84
C THR A 146 9.65 -2.52 15.25
N GLY A 147 9.34 -3.80 15.39
CA GLY A 147 9.55 -4.58 16.59
C GLY A 147 10.51 -5.73 16.35
N ALA A 148 11.78 -5.45 16.15
CA ALA A 148 12.81 -6.45 16.37
C ALA A 148 12.93 -6.67 17.88
N PRO A 149 12.73 -7.89 18.40
CA PRO A 149 13.04 -8.16 19.78
C PRO A 149 14.57 -8.17 19.93
N ALA A 150 15.08 -7.34 20.83
CA ALA A 150 16.45 -7.40 21.29
C ALA A 150 16.72 -8.79 21.92
N PRO A 151 17.89 -9.39 21.66
CA PRO A 151 18.27 -10.61 22.35
C PRO A 151 18.61 -10.27 23.80
N THR A 152 17.81 -10.78 24.72
CA THR A 152 18.15 -10.81 26.13
C THR A 152 19.33 -11.75 26.30
N GLY A 153 20.46 -11.19 26.73
CA GLY A 153 21.62 -11.95 27.14
C GLY A 153 21.29 -12.79 28.36
N ASP A 154 21.55 -14.06 28.27
CA ASP A 154 21.71 -14.90 29.42
C ASP A 154 23.18 -15.30 29.56
N THR A 155 23.74 -14.86 30.70
CA THR A 155 25.06 -15.15 31.18
C THR A 155 24.98 -16.49 31.94
N GLY A 156 25.55 -17.55 31.36
CA GLY A 156 25.66 -18.82 32.06
C GLY A 156 26.98 -19.49 31.72
N ALA A 157 27.91 -19.43 32.69
CA ALA A 157 29.19 -20.06 32.67
C ALA A 157 29.12 -21.59 32.72
N GLY A 158 30.06 -22.27 32.07
CA GLY A 158 30.23 -23.71 32.26
C GLY A 158 31.27 -24.32 31.33
N ALA A 159 32.46 -24.28 31.74
CA ALA A 159 33.69 -25.05 31.65
C ALA A 159 33.76 -26.33 30.79
N ALA A 160 34.87 -26.42 30.10
CA ALA A 160 35.87 -27.50 30.03
C ALA A 160 35.88 -28.47 28.83
N ALA A 161 37.00 -28.39 28.22
CA ALA A 161 37.92 -29.46 27.80
C ALA A 161 37.73 -30.17 26.48
N GLY A 162 38.73 -30.00 25.66
CA GLY A 162 39.54 -31.13 25.19
C GLY A 162 39.48 -31.48 23.74
N GLY A 163 40.55 -31.24 23.03
CA GLY A 163 41.07 -32.26 22.16
C GLY A 163 41.22 -31.96 20.67
N THR A 164 42.36 -31.41 20.34
CA THR A 164 43.29 -31.94 19.34
C THR A 164 42.89 -31.93 17.85
N THR A 165 43.60 -31.07 17.10
CA THR A 165 43.94 -31.17 15.68
C THR A 165 44.71 -32.48 15.36
N PRO A 166 44.80 -32.94 14.10
CA PRO A 166 45.63 -32.27 13.09
C PRO A 166 45.10 -32.31 11.63
N VAL A 167 45.60 -31.45 10.82
CA VAL A 167 45.75 -31.48 9.36
C VAL A 167 46.84 -32.50 9.01
N PRO A 168 46.81 -33.18 7.85
CA PRO A 168 47.55 -32.70 6.70
C PRO A 168 46.86 -32.91 5.34
N ASP A 169 47.05 -31.94 4.41
CA ASP A 169 48.02 -32.01 3.30
C ASP A 169 47.82 -33.11 2.26
N ASP A 170 47.42 -32.76 1.09
CA ASP A 170 48.14 -33.16 -0.20
C ASP A 170 47.34 -32.67 -1.43
N ALA A 171 47.93 -31.83 -2.19
CA ALA A 171 47.74 -31.68 -3.65
C ALA A 171 48.84 -32.55 -4.32
N PRO A 172 48.95 -32.77 -5.65
CA PRO A 172 48.27 -32.27 -6.84
C PRO A 172 48.04 -33.37 -7.91
N GLY A 173 47.53 -32.95 -9.09
CA GLY A 173 47.70 -33.76 -10.29
C GLY A 173 46.59 -33.62 -11.31
N ASP A 174 46.77 -32.75 -12.24
CA ASP A 174 47.19 -32.91 -13.64
C ASP A 174 46.34 -33.89 -14.48
N ARG A 175 45.57 -33.33 -15.37
CA ARG A 175 45.44 -33.56 -16.83
C ARG A 175 44.20 -32.91 -17.42
#